data_9e15d40a34bacd9948e3af371c6470e8
#
_entry.id   9e15d40a34bacd9948e3af371c6470e8
#
_cell.length_a   1.000
_cell.length_b   1.000
_cell.length_c   1.000
_cell.angle_alpha   90.00
_cell.angle_beta   90.00
_cell.angle_gamma   90.00
#
_symmetry.space_group_name_H-M   'P 1'
#
loop_
_entity.id
_entity.type
_entity.pdbx_description
1 polymer ?
#
loop_
_entity_poly.entity_id
_entity_poly.type
_entity_poly.pdbx_seq_one_letter_code
_entity_poly.pdbx_strand_id
1 'polypeptide(L)'
;VTDRIWRSAQPAPRHLRALAARGVRTVINLRGAHPYGAYWLEQQECARLGLDLVDIKLKSRAAPTVADLARIREAIAAIDGPTLIHCKSGSDRTGLFCGLYLILREGVPVAEARRQLGLRYGHIRMTKTGVLDHFFDHYLEHNAREPIAFTTWLDTVYDPAALTASFRSGRWHRRAARGRGLGQRCARSQP
;
A
#
# COMPACT_ATOMS: atom_id res chain seq x y z
N VAL A 1 -8.20 7.16 4.63
CA VAL A 1 -8.45 5.84 4.07
C VAL A 1 -9.87 5.43 4.44
N THR A 2 -10.13 5.33 5.73
CA THR A 2 -11.47 5.21 6.32
C THR A 2 -11.57 6.23 7.47
N ASP A 3 -12.69 6.29 8.17
CA ASP A 3 -12.87 7.19 9.34
C ASP A 3 -11.92 6.87 10.50
N ARG A 4 -11.37 5.64 10.52
CA ARG A 4 -10.47 5.15 11.56
C ARG A 4 -9.03 4.97 11.11
N ILE A 5 -8.74 5.09 9.82
CA ILE A 5 -7.41 4.86 9.23
C ILE A 5 -6.91 6.13 8.55
N TRP A 6 -5.86 6.70 9.11
CA TRP A 6 -5.14 7.85 8.53
C TRP A 6 -3.88 7.39 7.80
N ARG A 7 -3.48 8.15 6.82
CA ARG A 7 -2.20 7.97 6.12
C ARG A 7 -1.43 9.27 6.04
N SER A 8 -0.11 9.19 6.17
CA SER A 8 0.76 10.38 6.05
C SER A 8 2.16 10.05 5.52
N ALA A 9 2.93 11.12 5.25
CA ALA A 9 4.39 11.08 5.26
C ALA A 9 4.89 10.87 6.70
N GLN A 10 6.22 10.78 6.90
CA GLN A 10 6.84 10.72 8.22
C GLN A 10 6.27 11.83 9.12
N PRO A 11 5.59 11.50 10.23
CA PRO A 11 5.01 12.48 11.11
C PRO A 11 6.11 13.18 11.93
N ALA A 12 5.95 14.49 12.16
CA ALA A 12 6.68 15.19 13.19
C ALA A 12 5.96 15.04 14.55
N PRO A 13 6.64 15.26 15.69
CA PRO A 13 6.01 15.17 17.02
C PRO A 13 4.70 15.95 17.16
N ARG A 14 4.62 17.16 16.60
CA ARG A 14 3.38 17.96 16.62
C ARG A 14 2.20 17.28 15.91
N HIS A 15 2.48 16.49 14.86
CA HIS A 15 1.44 15.75 14.12
C HIS A 15 0.94 14.56 14.95
N LEU A 16 1.83 13.87 15.64
CA LEU A 16 1.47 12.77 16.55
C LEU A 16 0.58 13.28 17.69
N ARG A 17 0.93 14.43 18.29
CA ARG A 17 0.07 15.08 19.31
C ARG A 17 -1.34 15.38 18.79
N ALA A 18 -1.42 15.97 17.61
CA ALA A 18 -2.70 16.31 17.00
C ALA A 18 -3.55 15.07 16.67
N LEU A 19 -2.90 13.96 16.26
CA LEU A 19 -3.59 12.71 15.97
C LEU A 19 -3.99 11.96 17.24
N ALA A 20 -3.14 11.93 18.27
CA ALA A 20 -3.48 11.38 19.58
C ALA A 20 -4.71 12.09 20.18
N ALA A 21 -4.78 13.44 20.08
CA ALA A 21 -5.95 14.21 20.50
C ALA A 21 -7.23 13.88 19.70
N ARG A 22 -7.11 13.27 18.51
CA ARG A 22 -8.22 12.76 17.69
C ARG A 22 -8.50 11.27 17.94
N GLY A 23 -7.88 10.68 18.95
CA GLY A 23 -8.11 9.29 19.35
C GLY A 23 -7.26 8.26 18.63
N VAL A 24 -6.25 8.65 17.83
CA VAL A 24 -5.29 7.70 17.28
C VAL A 24 -4.54 7.02 18.43
N ARG A 25 -4.43 5.70 18.39
CA ARG A 25 -3.76 4.87 19.40
C ARG A 25 -2.56 4.12 18.85
N THR A 26 -2.59 3.79 17.55
CA THR A 26 -1.54 3.00 16.91
C THR A 26 -0.91 3.78 15.76
N VAL A 27 0.41 3.68 15.65
CA VAL A 27 1.21 4.21 14.54
C VAL A 27 1.93 3.05 13.87
N ILE A 28 1.65 2.81 12.58
CA ILE A 28 2.34 1.79 11.78
C ILE A 28 3.38 2.48 10.90
N ASN A 29 4.65 2.27 11.26
CA ASN A 29 5.81 2.79 10.54
C ASN A 29 6.30 1.78 9.49
N LEU A 30 6.03 2.04 8.22
CA LEU A 30 6.43 1.17 7.10
C LEU A 30 7.89 1.37 6.64
N ARG A 31 8.68 2.17 7.37
CA ARG A 31 10.11 2.30 7.16
C ARG A 31 10.89 1.29 8.00
N GLY A 32 10.27 0.78 9.07
CA GLY A 32 10.88 -0.01 10.12
C GLY A 32 11.80 0.82 11.00
N ALA A 33 12.27 0.22 12.07
CA ALA A 33 13.26 0.82 12.95
C ALA A 33 14.56 1.17 12.19
N HIS A 34 15.07 2.38 12.37
CA HIS A 34 16.30 2.83 11.74
C HIS A 34 16.96 3.97 12.54
N PRO A 35 18.29 4.18 12.41
CA PRO A 35 19.05 5.08 13.28
C PRO A 35 18.92 6.58 12.95
N TYR A 36 17.93 6.99 12.16
CA TYR A 36 17.75 8.41 11.80
C TYR A 36 16.98 9.16 12.88
N GLY A 37 17.34 10.42 13.11
CA GLY A 37 16.75 11.26 14.15
C GLY A 37 15.22 11.40 14.08
N ALA A 38 14.64 11.36 12.87
CA ALA A 38 13.19 11.37 12.71
C ALA A 38 12.50 10.15 13.35
N TYR A 39 13.13 8.97 13.31
CA TYR A 39 12.60 7.77 13.96
C TYR A 39 12.75 7.86 15.48
N TRP A 40 13.88 8.35 15.96
CA TRP A 40 14.07 8.57 17.39
C TRP A 40 13.04 9.54 17.97
N LEU A 41 12.79 10.67 17.29
CA LEU A 41 11.75 11.63 17.69
C LEU A 41 10.34 11.01 17.69
N GLU A 42 10.05 10.14 16.74
CA GLU A 42 8.79 9.41 16.65
C GLU A 42 8.62 8.45 17.83
N GLN A 43 9.65 7.63 18.12
CA GLN A 43 9.64 6.71 19.27
C GLN A 43 9.40 7.47 20.58
N GLN A 44 10.16 8.55 20.83
CA GLN A 44 10.04 9.34 22.05
C GLN A 44 8.62 9.92 22.18
N GLU A 45 8.08 10.44 21.10
CA GLU A 45 6.76 11.07 21.14
C GLU A 45 5.65 10.02 21.26
N CYS A 46 5.74 8.88 20.58
CA CYS A 46 4.79 7.78 20.75
C CYS A 46 4.79 7.28 22.20
N ALA A 47 5.96 7.04 22.78
CA ALA A 47 6.08 6.62 24.17
C ALA A 47 5.46 7.66 25.15
N ARG A 48 5.74 8.96 24.93
CA ARG A 48 5.18 10.05 25.74
C ARG A 48 3.66 10.15 25.67
N LEU A 49 3.07 9.81 24.50
CA LEU A 49 1.64 9.89 24.25
C LEU A 49 0.89 8.58 24.54
N GLY A 50 1.60 7.51 24.90
CA GLY A 50 1.01 6.18 25.06
C GLY A 50 0.48 5.59 23.74
N LEU A 51 1.13 5.93 22.61
CA LEU A 51 0.80 5.36 21.30
C LEU A 51 1.60 4.09 21.05
N ASP A 52 0.94 3.05 20.55
CA ASP A 52 1.60 1.83 20.09
C ASP A 52 2.33 2.10 18.77
N LEU A 53 3.66 1.91 18.74
CA LEU A 53 4.46 2.05 17.53
C LEU A 53 4.80 0.67 16.97
N VAL A 54 4.26 0.35 15.80
CA VAL A 54 4.47 -0.90 15.08
C VAL A 54 5.39 -0.68 13.89
N ASP A 55 6.56 -1.30 13.91
CA ASP A 55 7.57 -1.18 12.86
C ASP A 55 7.49 -2.33 11.85
N ILE A 56 7.22 -2.00 10.58
CA ILE A 56 7.22 -2.95 9.46
C ILE A 56 8.16 -2.42 8.38
N LYS A 57 9.30 -3.08 8.17
CA LYS A 57 10.27 -2.67 7.17
C LYS A 57 9.89 -3.16 5.77
N LEU A 58 9.25 -2.31 4.96
CA LEU A 58 8.90 -2.58 3.57
C LEU A 58 9.85 -1.90 2.57
N LYS A 59 9.96 -2.48 1.38
CA LYS A 59 10.68 -1.90 0.24
C LYS A 59 9.70 -1.24 -0.72
N SER A 60 9.99 -0.01 -1.18
CA SER A 60 9.12 0.70 -2.15
C SER A 60 9.42 0.37 -3.61
N ARG A 61 10.58 -0.26 -3.90
CA ARG A 61 11.05 -0.52 -5.26
C ARG A 61 11.28 -2.00 -5.55
N ALA A 62 10.56 -2.86 -4.83
CA ALA A 62 10.57 -4.30 -5.00
C ALA A 62 9.16 -4.83 -4.77
N ALA A 63 8.84 -5.96 -5.39
CA ALA A 63 7.63 -6.70 -5.07
C ALA A 63 7.62 -7.07 -3.58
N PRO A 64 6.48 -7.00 -2.89
CA PRO A 64 6.39 -7.44 -1.50
C PRO A 64 6.74 -8.95 -1.44
N THR A 65 7.60 -9.34 -0.51
CA THR A 65 7.90 -10.75 -0.28
C THR A 65 6.74 -11.44 0.43
N VAL A 66 6.70 -12.79 0.39
CA VAL A 66 5.71 -13.55 1.17
C VAL A 66 5.79 -13.20 2.66
N ALA A 67 7.01 -13.03 3.20
CA ALA A 67 7.23 -12.59 4.58
C ALA A 67 6.72 -11.15 4.85
N ASP A 68 6.85 -10.23 3.88
CA ASP A 68 6.29 -8.88 4.00
C ASP A 68 4.77 -8.94 4.04
N LEU A 69 4.14 -9.76 3.19
CA LEU A 69 2.67 -9.94 3.15
C LEU A 69 2.15 -10.58 4.43
N ALA A 70 2.86 -11.56 5.01
CA ALA A 70 2.50 -12.15 6.29
C ALA A 70 2.48 -11.10 7.40
N ARG A 71 3.55 -10.30 7.54
CA ARG A 71 3.63 -9.20 8.53
C ARG A 71 2.54 -8.14 8.32
N ILE A 72 2.21 -7.82 7.06
CA ILE A 72 1.12 -6.87 6.75
C ILE A 72 -0.22 -7.46 7.18
N ARG A 73 -0.48 -8.75 6.90
CA ARG A 73 -1.72 -9.43 7.30
C ARG A 73 -1.88 -9.47 8.82
N GLU A 74 -0.81 -9.80 9.54
CA GLU A 74 -0.77 -9.77 11.02
C GLU A 74 -1.06 -8.38 11.57
N ALA A 75 -0.39 -7.35 11.03
CA ALA A 75 -0.62 -5.97 11.46
C ALA A 75 -2.04 -5.50 11.16
N ILE A 76 -2.61 -5.85 9.99
CA ILE A 76 -4.00 -5.51 9.65
C ILE A 76 -4.98 -6.20 10.60
N ALA A 77 -4.75 -7.47 10.92
CA ALA A 77 -5.59 -8.22 11.85
C ALA A 77 -5.56 -7.64 13.27
N ALA A 78 -4.41 -7.11 13.69
CA ALA A 78 -4.20 -6.51 15.00
C ALA A 78 -4.76 -5.07 15.14
N ILE A 79 -5.19 -4.43 14.05
CA ILE A 79 -5.80 -3.08 14.11
C ILE A 79 -7.16 -3.19 14.81
N ASP A 80 -7.26 -2.66 16.01
CA ASP A 80 -8.50 -2.62 16.82
C ASP A 80 -9.09 -1.22 16.98
N GLY A 81 -8.33 -0.16 16.66
CA GLY A 81 -8.68 1.24 16.87
C GLY A 81 -8.19 2.20 15.78
N PRO A 82 -8.37 3.51 16.03
CA PRO A 82 -7.88 4.56 15.14
C PRO A 82 -6.36 4.49 14.96
N THR A 83 -5.90 4.32 13.71
CA THR A 83 -4.51 4.01 13.38
C THR A 83 -3.94 4.97 12.33
N LEU A 84 -2.72 5.45 12.56
CA LEU A 84 -1.92 6.16 11.55
C LEU A 84 -1.01 5.18 10.82
N ILE A 85 -1.03 5.19 9.50
CA ILE A 85 -0.11 4.43 8.66
C ILE A 85 0.78 5.40 7.90
N HIS A 86 2.09 5.25 8.00
CA HIS A 86 3.00 6.15 7.29
C HIS A 86 4.27 5.45 6.74
N CYS A 87 4.95 6.15 5.84
CA CYS A 87 6.30 5.82 5.42
C CYS A 87 7.14 7.11 5.33
N LYS A 88 8.09 7.24 4.40
CA LYS A 88 8.86 8.48 4.21
C LYS A 88 8.00 9.60 3.62
N SER A 89 7.34 9.34 2.49
CA SER A 89 6.53 10.31 1.72
C SER A 89 5.03 10.07 1.81
N GLY A 90 4.57 8.97 2.44
CA GLY A 90 3.15 8.63 2.48
C GLY A 90 2.57 8.09 1.17
N SER A 91 3.39 7.88 0.12
CA SER A 91 2.91 7.46 -1.21
C SER A 91 2.96 5.95 -1.42
N ASP A 92 4.16 5.39 -1.63
CA ASP A 92 4.32 4.03 -2.18
C ASP A 92 3.98 2.92 -1.17
N ARG A 93 4.80 2.76 -0.11
CA ARG A 93 4.60 1.72 0.93
C ARG A 93 3.30 1.91 1.67
N THR A 94 2.95 3.16 1.96
CA THR A 94 1.67 3.52 2.58
C THR A 94 0.51 3.18 1.65
N GLY A 95 0.63 3.46 0.35
CA GLY A 95 -0.37 3.09 -0.65
C GLY A 95 -0.57 1.58 -0.74
N LEU A 96 0.52 0.79 -0.75
CA LEU A 96 0.45 -0.67 -0.74
C LEU A 96 -0.30 -1.18 0.50
N PHE A 97 0.12 -0.74 1.70
CA PHE A 97 -0.49 -1.17 2.96
C PHE A 97 -1.97 -0.79 3.04
N CYS A 98 -2.31 0.47 2.71
CA CYS A 98 -3.70 0.93 2.71
C CYS A 98 -4.57 0.19 1.68
N GLY A 99 -4.03 -0.13 0.50
CA GLY A 99 -4.72 -0.97 -0.48
C GLY A 99 -5.00 -2.37 0.07
N LEU A 100 -4.01 -3.01 0.68
CA LEU A 100 -4.17 -4.32 1.31
C LEU A 100 -5.14 -4.27 2.50
N TYR A 101 -5.11 -3.23 3.32
CA TYR A 101 -6.08 -3.01 4.40
C TYR A 101 -7.51 -2.96 3.86
N LEU A 102 -7.76 -2.17 2.83
CA LEU A 102 -9.09 -2.07 2.20
C LEU A 102 -9.57 -3.41 1.66
N ILE A 103 -8.69 -4.20 1.04
CA ILE A 103 -9.04 -5.52 0.50
C ILE A 103 -9.31 -6.53 1.63
N LEU A 104 -8.39 -6.64 2.58
CA LEU A 104 -8.38 -7.73 3.56
C LEU A 104 -9.31 -7.48 4.74
N ARG A 105 -9.54 -6.21 5.11
CA ARG A 105 -10.35 -5.85 6.28
C ARG A 105 -11.72 -5.28 5.90
N GLU A 106 -11.77 -4.45 4.86
CA GLU A 106 -12.99 -3.75 4.45
C GLU A 106 -13.71 -4.45 3.28
N GLY A 107 -13.12 -5.50 2.69
CA GLY A 107 -13.72 -6.22 1.57
C GLY A 107 -13.81 -5.43 0.27
N VAL A 108 -13.07 -4.34 0.15
CA VAL A 108 -13.09 -3.48 -1.05
C VAL A 108 -12.49 -4.23 -2.24
N PRO A 109 -13.11 -4.20 -3.42
CA PRO A 109 -12.57 -4.83 -4.62
C PRO A 109 -11.14 -4.33 -4.95
N VAL A 110 -10.25 -5.25 -5.36
CA VAL A 110 -8.84 -4.95 -5.65
C VAL A 110 -8.69 -3.82 -6.68
N ALA A 111 -9.55 -3.78 -7.70
CA ALA A 111 -9.56 -2.73 -8.72
C ALA A 111 -9.80 -1.32 -8.16
N GLU A 112 -10.53 -1.22 -7.05
CA GLU A 112 -10.77 0.04 -6.34
C GLU A 112 -9.66 0.31 -5.32
N ALA A 113 -9.34 -0.65 -4.47
CA ALA A 113 -8.36 -0.53 -3.40
C ALA A 113 -6.95 -0.13 -3.92
N ARG A 114 -6.54 -0.62 -5.11
CA ARG A 114 -5.27 -0.23 -5.74
C ARG A 114 -5.14 1.27 -6.02
N ARG A 115 -6.25 2.05 -6.03
CA ARG A 115 -6.23 3.51 -6.16
C ARG A 115 -5.53 4.22 -5.01
N GLN A 116 -5.24 3.49 -3.92
CA GLN A 116 -4.35 3.97 -2.85
C GLN A 116 -2.90 4.19 -3.36
N LEU A 117 -2.53 3.57 -4.48
CA LEU A 117 -1.34 3.88 -5.28
C LEU A 117 -1.76 4.84 -6.41
N GLY A 118 -1.71 6.14 -6.17
CA GLY A 118 -2.15 7.13 -7.17
C GLY A 118 -1.47 8.48 -7.02
N LEU A 119 -1.56 9.29 -8.07
CA LEU A 119 -0.99 10.64 -8.13
C LEU A 119 -1.51 11.54 -7.00
N ARG A 120 -2.76 11.35 -6.57
CA ARG A 120 -3.35 12.04 -5.40
C ARG A 120 -2.47 11.95 -4.14
N TYR A 121 -1.72 10.85 -4.01
CA TYR A 121 -0.84 10.59 -2.87
C TYR A 121 0.65 10.72 -3.23
N GLY A 122 0.96 11.24 -4.42
CA GLY A 122 2.33 11.40 -4.91
C GLY A 122 2.99 10.10 -5.39
N HIS A 123 2.21 9.03 -5.62
CA HIS A 123 2.74 7.80 -6.22
C HIS A 123 2.79 7.91 -7.74
N ILE A 124 3.95 7.59 -8.32
CA ILE A 124 4.19 7.68 -9.77
C ILE A 124 4.43 6.28 -10.33
N ARG A 125 3.40 5.73 -10.97
CA ARG A 125 3.37 4.39 -11.55
C ARG A 125 4.52 4.09 -12.53
N MET A 126 4.98 5.09 -13.29
CA MET A 126 6.00 4.92 -14.34
C MET A 126 7.44 4.86 -13.81
N THR A 127 7.63 4.88 -12.50
CA THR A 127 8.94 4.78 -11.83
C THR A 127 9.21 3.36 -11.34
N LYS A 128 10.37 3.16 -10.67
CA LYS A 128 10.71 1.87 -10.05
C LYS A 128 9.69 1.43 -8.98
N THR A 129 8.91 2.37 -8.42
CA THR A 129 7.86 2.07 -7.43
C THR A 129 6.60 1.50 -8.07
N GLY A 130 6.44 1.60 -9.39
CA GLY A 130 5.34 0.97 -10.13
C GLY A 130 5.28 -0.55 -10.04
N VAL A 131 6.30 -1.19 -9.48
CA VAL A 131 6.25 -2.62 -9.12
C VAL A 131 5.12 -2.92 -8.13
N LEU A 132 4.73 -1.94 -7.31
CA LEU A 132 3.62 -2.07 -6.37
C LEU A 132 2.26 -2.02 -7.08
N ASP A 133 2.13 -1.21 -8.15
CA ASP A 133 0.94 -1.28 -9.02
C ASP A 133 0.89 -2.62 -9.74
N HIS A 134 2.06 -3.07 -10.24
CA HIS A 134 2.15 -4.34 -10.96
C HIS A 134 1.73 -5.53 -10.09
N PHE A 135 1.93 -5.46 -8.79
CA PHE A 135 1.45 -6.45 -7.83
C PHE A 135 -0.08 -6.61 -7.89
N PHE A 136 -0.83 -5.51 -7.82
CA PHE A 136 -2.29 -5.55 -7.91
C PHE A 136 -2.77 -5.88 -9.34
N ASP A 137 -2.12 -5.34 -10.36
CA ASP A 137 -2.46 -5.62 -11.75
C ASP A 137 -2.27 -7.10 -12.10
N HIS A 138 -1.22 -7.75 -11.56
CA HIS A 138 -0.95 -9.16 -11.79
C HIS A 138 -2.05 -10.06 -11.23
N TYR A 139 -2.56 -9.74 -10.04
CA TYR A 139 -3.77 -10.40 -9.53
C TYR A 139 -4.97 -10.16 -10.45
N LEU A 140 -5.25 -8.93 -10.82
CA LEU A 140 -6.41 -8.60 -11.66
C LEU A 140 -6.34 -9.29 -13.04
N GLU A 141 -5.15 -9.38 -13.64
CA GLU A 141 -4.93 -10.11 -14.89
C GLU A 141 -5.13 -11.62 -14.74
N HIS A 142 -4.70 -12.20 -13.62
CA HIS A 142 -4.92 -13.61 -13.30
C HIS A 142 -6.40 -13.88 -13.06
N ASN A 143 -7.05 -13.13 -12.19
CA ASN A 143 -8.44 -13.29 -11.82
C ASN A 143 -9.42 -13.10 -12.99
N ALA A 144 -9.06 -12.31 -13.99
CA ALA A 144 -9.87 -12.14 -15.20
C ALA A 144 -9.86 -13.39 -16.11
N ARG A 145 -8.85 -14.24 -16.01
CA ARG A 145 -8.72 -15.50 -16.77
C ARG A 145 -9.19 -16.69 -15.97
N GLU A 146 -8.84 -16.72 -14.70
CA GLU A 146 -9.13 -17.77 -13.76
C GLU A 146 -9.59 -17.14 -12.44
N PRO A 147 -10.91 -17.07 -12.20
CA PRO A 147 -11.46 -16.43 -11.00
C PRO A 147 -10.96 -17.09 -9.72
N ILE A 148 -10.36 -16.29 -8.83
CA ILE A 148 -9.78 -16.75 -7.57
C ILE A 148 -9.87 -15.64 -6.52
N ALA A 149 -10.11 -15.99 -5.26
CA ALA A 149 -10.08 -15.02 -4.17
C ALA A 149 -8.66 -14.43 -3.99
N PHE A 150 -8.57 -13.15 -3.66
CA PHE A 150 -7.27 -12.46 -3.52
C PHE A 150 -6.36 -13.14 -2.48
N THR A 151 -6.92 -13.58 -1.36
CA THR A 151 -6.17 -14.29 -0.31
C THR A 151 -5.65 -15.64 -0.80
N THR A 152 -6.47 -16.40 -1.50
CA THR A 152 -6.05 -17.69 -2.09
C THR A 152 -4.95 -17.48 -3.12
N TRP A 153 -5.10 -16.46 -3.99
CA TRP A 153 -4.07 -16.11 -4.97
C TRP A 153 -2.73 -15.75 -4.29
N LEU A 154 -2.76 -14.97 -3.20
CA LEU A 154 -1.56 -14.64 -2.41
C LEU A 154 -0.85 -15.89 -1.87
N ASP A 155 -1.62 -16.88 -1.44
CA ASP A 155 -1.11 -18.06 -0.76
C ASP A 155 -0.67 -19.18 -1.73
N THR A 156 -1.23 -19.21 -2.98
CA THR A 156 -1.03 -20.34 -3.89
C THR A 156 -0.40 -19.99 -5.25
N VAL A 157 -0.53 -18.75 -5.70
CA VAL A 157 -0.12 -18.33 -7.06
C VAL A 157 0.95 -17.25 -7.05
N TYR A 158 0.95 -16.40 -6.04
CA TYR A 158 1.84 -15.24 -6.01
C TYR A 158 3.31 -15.63 -5.85
N ASP A 159 4.13 -15.25 -6.85
CA ASP A 159 5.59 -15.39 -6.82
C ASP A 159 6.24 -14.00 -6.94
N PRO A 160 6.86 -13.46 -5.87
CA PRO A 160 7.53 -12.17 -5.89
C PRO A 160 8.73 -12.12 -6.84
N ALA A 161 9.41 -13.22 -7.09
CA ALA A 161 10.55 -13.28 -8.01
C ALA A 161 10.07 -13.18 -9.46
N ALA A 162 9.06 -13.97 -9.84
CA ALA A 162 8.42 -13.93 -11.16
C ALA A 162 7.81 -12.53 -11.44
N LEU A 163 7.13 -11.93 -10.47
CA LEU A 163 6.57 -10.59 -10.59
C LEU A 163 7.66 -9.54 -10.81
N THR A 164 8.76 -9.60 -10.07
CA THR A 164 9.89 -8.69 -10.21
C THR A 164 10.54 -8.83 -11.58
N ALA A 165 10.73 -10.05 -12.08
CA ALA A 165 11.27 -10.32 -13.41
C ALA A 165 10.37 -9.78 -14.52
N SER A 166 9.06 -9.99 -14.41
CA SER A 166 8.04 -9.47 -15.32
C SER A 166 8.06 -7.93 -15.37
N PHE A 167 8.13 -7.28 -14.23
CA PHE A 167 8.24 -5.82 -14.14
C PHE A 167 9.50 -5.28 -14.82
N ARG A 168 10.67 -5.88 -14.53
CA ARG A 168 11.98 -5.48 -15.09
C ARG A 168 12.06 -5.68 -16.60
N SER A 169 11.40 -6.69 -17.16
CA SER A 169 11.37 -6.94 -18.62
C SER A 169 10.64 -5.85 -19.40
N GLY A 170 10.01 -4.88 -18.75
CA GLY A 170 9.24 -3.81 -19.35
C GLY A 170 7.95 -4.27 -20.04
N ARG A 171 7.60 -5.56 -20.00
CA ARG A 171 6.35 -6.09 -20.58
C ARG A 171 5.12 -5.45 -19.95
N TRP A 172 5.17 -5.18 -18.65
CA TRP A 172 4.11 -4.51 -17.94
C TRP A 172 3.90 -3.06 -18.41
N HIS A 173 4.97 -2.28 -18.59
CA HIS A 173 4.88 -0.90 -19.10
C HIS A 173 4.22 -0.84 -20.49
N ARG A 174 4.56 -1.77 -21.37
CA ARG A 174 3.97 -1.88 -22.70
C ARG A 174 2.48 -2.22 -22.66
N ARG A 175 2.04 -3.10 -21.77
CA ARG A 175 0.63 -3.45 -21.57
C ARG A 175 -0.19 -2.31 -20.96
N ALA A 176 0.33 -1.66 -19.92
CA ALA A 176 -0.30 -0.51 -19.27
C ALA A 176 -0.51 0.68 -20.25
N ALA A 177 0.38 0.86 -21.23
CA ALA A 177 0.21 1.85 -22.29
C ALA A 177 -0.90 1.47 -23.28
N ARG A 178 -1.04 0.20 -23.65
CA ARG A 178 -2.08 -0.30 -24.60
C ARG A 178 -3.49 -0.28 -23.99
N GLY A 179 -3.64 -0.58 -22.68
CA GLY A 179 -4.95 -0.58 -22.00
C GLY A 179 -5.61 0.80 -21.90
N ARG A 180 -4.84 1.88 -21.99
CA ARG A 180 -5.38 3.26 -22.02
C ARG A 180 -5.96 3.66 -23.37
N GLY A 181 -5.66 2.93 -24.45
CA GLY A 181 -6.19 3.20 -25.80
C GLY A 181 -7.59 2.62 -26.05
N LEU A 182 -8.07 1.70 -25.25
CA LEU A 182 -9.37 1.04 -25.46
C LEU A 182 -10.54 1.74 -24.74
N GLY A 183 -10.27 2.59 -23.75
CA GLY A 183 -11.34 3.30 -23.00
C GLY A 183 -11.86 4.58 -23.67
N GLN A 184 -11.23 5.08 -24.75
CA GLN A 184 -11.63 6.35 -25.39
C GLN A 184 -12.40 6.19 -26.70
N ARG A 185 -12.69 4.97 -27.16
CA ARG A 185 -13.38 4.76 -28.46
C ARG A 185 -14.88 4.50 -28.36
N CYS A 186 -15.48 4.54 -27.18
CA CYS A 186 -16.91 4.23 -27.03
C CYS A 186 -17.82 5.43 -26.73
N ALA A 187 -17.38 6.67 -27.01
CA ALA A 187 -18.17 7.87 -26.77
C ALA A 187 -18.18 8.85 -27.96
N ARG A 188 -18.22 8.36 -29.21
CA ARG A 188 -18.57 9.17 -30.35
C ARG A 188 -19.29 8.31 -31.39
N SER A 189 -20.57 8.14 -31.21
CA SER A 189 -21.56 7.96 -32.30
C SER A 189 -22.95 7.97 -31.71
N GLN A 190 -23.60 9.09 -31.78
CA GLN A 190 -25.00 9.14 -32.25
C GLN A 190 -25.34 10.58 -32.63
N PRO A 191 -26.16 10.74 -33.66
CA PRO A 191 -26.46 11.99 -34.36
C PRO A 191 -27.37 12.90 -33.59
#